data_6784abeb8ce77edf3b3d202b2e20ea1d
#
_entry.id   6784abeb8ce77edf3b3d202b2e20ea1d
#
_cell.length_a   1.000
_cell.length_b   1.000
_cell.length_c   1.000
_cell.angle_alpha   90.00
_cell.angle_beta   90.00
_cell.angle_gamma   90.00
#
_symmetry.space_group_name_H-M   'P 1'
#
loop_
_entity.id
_entity.type
_entity.pdbx_description
1 polymer ?
#
loop_
_entity_poly.entity_id
_entity_poly.type
_entity_poly.pdbx_seq_one_letter_code
_entity_poly.pdbx_strand_id
1 'polypeptide(L)'
;NSKDNILMTLKDLIAEAHTLVPKISCENFAKNSDKYFLIDVREGTEIAETGSIANAVNIPRGLIEMKLAPTNDNEGLDANTPIIVYCGGGSRASLAGKTLIELGFKNVQNLEGGFRGWKEFSV
;
A
#
# COMPACT_ATOMS: atom_id res chain seq x y z
N ASN A 1 -17.68 -29.56 8.68
CA ASN A 1 -16.40 -30.04 8.19
C ASN A 1 -15.27 -29.28 8.84
N SER A 2 -14.23 -29.97 9.25
CA SER A 2 -13.08 -29.35 9.90
C SER A 2 -12.41 -28.28 9.04
N LYS A 3 -12.48 -28.40 7.72
CA LYS A 3 -11.94 -27.39 6.80
C LYS A 3 -12.65 -26.05 6.93
N ASP A 4 -13.93 -26.07 7.25
CA ASP A 4 -14.70 -24.83 7.38
C ASP A 4 -14.33 -24.04 8.62
N ASN A 5 -13.60 -24.68 9.53
CA ASN A 5 -13.19 -24.07 10.80
C ASN A 5 -11.73 -23.68 10.82
N ILE A 6 -11.01 -23.83 9.71
CA ILE A 6 -9.61 -23.46 9.63
C ILE A 6 -9.54 -21.94 9.51
N LEU A 7 -8.90 -21.32 10.49
CA LEU A 7 -8.71 -19.88 10.49
C LEU A 7 -7.46 -19.53 9.67
N MET A 8 -7.52 -18.42 8.97
CA MET A 8 -6.37 -17.87 8.26
C MET A 8 -5.44 -17.20 9.27
N THR A 9 -4.16 -17.46 9.16
CA THR A 9 -3.18 -16.74 9.98
C THR A 9 -2.84 -15.41 9.31
N LEU A 10 -2.26 -14.49 10.08
CA LEU A 10 -1.76 -13.25 9.51
C LEU A 10 -0.72 -13.53 8.43
N LYS A 11 0.16 -14.50 8.68
CA LYS A 11 1.18 -14.91 7.71
C LYS A 11 0.54 -15.35 6.39
N ASP A 12 -0.55 -16.12 6.45
CA ASP A 12 -1.25 -16.58 5.27
C ASP A 12 -1.89 -15.43 4.50
N LEU A 13 -2.50 -14.49 5.22
CA LEU A 13 -3.10 -13.31 4.59
C LEU A 13 -2.06 -12.45 3.89
N ILE A 14 -0.90 -12.26 4.52
CA ILE A 14 0.19 -11.48 3.93
C ILE A 14 0.75 -12.20 2.70
N ALA A 15 0.94 -13.51 2.77
CA ALA A 15 1.44 -14.28 1.64
C ALA A 15 0.49 -14.19 0.45
N GLU A 16 -0.80 -14.30 0.69
CA GLU A 16 -1.82 -14.16 -0.36
C GLU A 16 -1.76 -12.76 -0.99
N ALA A 17 -1.67 -11.73 -0.17
CA ALA A 17 -1.57 -10.36 -0.66
C ALA A 17 -0.31 -10.16 -1.51
N HIS A 18 0.81 -10.74 -1.09
CA HIS A 18 2.07 -10.66 -1.85
C HIS A 18 1.97 -11.29 -3.24
N THR A 19 1.14 -12.32 -3.41
CA THR A 19 0.96 -12.92 -4.74
C THR A 19 0.12 -12.04 -5.66
N LEU A 20 -0.71 -11.18 -5.10
CA LEU A 20 -1.64 -10.34 -5.87
C LEU A 20 -1.10 -8.94 -6.15
N VAL A 21 -0.27 -8.42 -5.27
CA VAL A 21 0.22 -7.04 -5.35
C VAL A 21 1.69 -7.05 -5.78
N PRO A 22 2.00 -6.64 -7.01
CA PRO A 22 3.40 -6.60 -7.45
C PRO A 22 4.19 -5.60 -6.63
N LYS A 23 5.50 -5.84 -6.54
CA LYS A 23 6.41 -4.92 -5.87
C LYS A 23 7.13 -4.03 -6.87
N ILE A 24 7.48 -2.84 -6.45
CA ILE A 24 8.34 -1.95 -7.22
C ILE A 24 9.55 -1.60 -6.35
N SER A 25 10.74 -1.61 -6.94
CA SER A 25 11.95 -1.24 -6.21
C SER A 25 11.98 0.27 -5.95
N CYS A 26 12.72 0.67 -4.93
CA CYS A 26 12.93 2.10 -4.66
C CYS A 26 13.57 2.79 -5.85
N GLU A 27 14.51 2.13 -6.52
CA GLU A 27 15.18 2.68 -7.70
C GLU A 27 14.18 2.96 -8.82
N ASN A 28 13.32 1.99 -9.15
CA ASN A 28 12.34 2.17 -10.22
C ASN A 28 11.27 3.20 -9.86
N PHE A 29 10.84 3.21 -8.60
CA PHE A 29 9.91 4.24 -8.14
C PHE A 29 10.52 5.63 -8.29
N ALA A 30 11.76 5.81 -7.85
CA ALA A 30 12.43 7.13 -7.88
C ALA A 30 12.58 7.68 -9.29
N LYS A 31 12.71 6.83 -10.31
CA LYS A 31 12.86 7.27 -11.69
C LYS A 31 11.67 8.07 -12.21
N ASN A 32 10.48 7.76 -11.72
CA ASN A 32 9.24 8.38 -12.21
C ASN A 32 8.26 8.61 -11.07
N SER A 33 8.75 9.08 -9.92
CA SER A 33 7.92 9.22 -8.72
C SER A 33 6.67 10.09 -8.93
N ASP A 34 6.75 11.11 -9.77
CA ASP A 34 5.63 12.02 -10.03
C ASP A 34 4.44 11.36 -10.73
N LYS A 35 4.67 10.23 -11.38
CA LYS A 35 3.61 9.57 -12.14
C LYS A 35 2.66 8.78 -11.24
N TYR A 36 3.06 8.51 -9.99
CA TYR A 36 2.31 7.65 -9.09
C TYR A 36 1.53 8.43 -8.04
N PHE A 37 0.34 7.93 -7.72
CA PHE A 37 -0.34 8.35 -6.50
C PHE A 37 0.23 7.51 -5.36
N LEU A 38 0.96 8.14 -4.45
CA LEU A 38 1.72 7.45 -3.40
C LEU A 38 0.95 7.50 -2.09
N ILE A 39 0.64 6.32 -1.53
CA ILE A 39 -0.11 6.22 -0.28
C ILE A 39 0.77 5.63 0.82
N ASP A 40 0.91 6.38 1.92
CA ASP A 40 1.51 5.89 3.14
C ASP A 40 0.39 5.33 4.01
N VAL A 41 0.39 4.00 4.23
CA VAL A 41 -0.68 3.35 4.99
C VAL A 41 -0.36 3.16 6.47
N ARG A 42 0.73 3.80 6.95
CA ARG A 42 1.09 3.79 8.37
C ARG A 42 0.14 4.69 9.16
N GLU A 43 0.23 4.58 10.49
CA GLU A 43 -0.51 5.48 11.37
C GLU A 43 0.16 6.85 11.41
N GLY A 44 -0.64 7.89 11.62
CA GLY A 44 -0.13 9.26 11.65
C GLY A 44 0.97 9.49 12.69
N THR A 45 0.92 8.75 13.81
CA THR A 45 1.95 8.84 14.85
C THR A 45 3.31 8.37 14.36
N GLU A 46 3.34 7.33 13.51
CA GLU A 46 4.60 6.86 12.93
C GLU A 46 5.21 7.92 12.02
N ILE A 47 4.37 8.58 11.23
CA ILE A 47 4.80 9.64 10.33
C ILE A 47 5.33 10.84 11.11
N ALA A 48 4.68 11.19 12.21
CA ALA A 48 5.13 12.29 13.07
C ALA A 48 6.53 12.04 13.63
N GLU A 49 6.88 10.78 13.87
CA GLU A 49 8.20 10.42 14.40
C GLU A 49 9.27 10.33 13.32
N THR A 50 8.93 9.85 12.15
CA THR A 50 9.93 9.48 11.12
C THR A 50 9.92 10.34 9.87
N GLY A 51 8.82 11.10 9.65
CA GLY A 51 8.57 11.72 8.37
C GLY A 51 7.97 10.72 7.37
N SER A 52 7.79 11.15 6.15
CA SER A 52 7.23 10.34 5.08
C SER A 52 7.99 10.60 3.77
N ILE A 53 7.69 9.82 2.76
CA ILE A 53 8.23 10.08 1.41
C ILE A 53 7.52 11.32 0.85
N ALA A 54 8.27 12.16 0.14
CA ALA A 54 7.72 13.38 -0.44
C ALA A 54 6.49 13.09 -1.30
N ASN A 55 5.45 13.90 -1.14
CA ASN A 55 4.18 13.82 -1.87
C ASN A 55 3.30 12.62 -1.50
N ALA A 56 3.67 11.86 -0.48
CA ALA A 56 2.83 10.76 -0.02
C ALA A 56 1.57 11.30 0.66
N VAL A 57 0.45 10.64 0.39
CA VAL A 57 -0.82 10.90 1.06
C VAL A 57 -0.98 9.85 2.15
N ASN A 58 -1.21 10.27 3.38
CA ASN A 58 -1.39 9.33 4.48
C ASN A 58 -2.83 8.86 4.56
N ILE A 59 -3.04 7.59 4.28
CA ILE A 59 -4.33 6.92 4.47
C ILE A 59 -4.03 5.65 5.24
N PRO A 60 -4.20 5.66 6.57
CA PRO A 60 -3.93 4.47 7.38
C PRO A 60 -4.66 3.23 6.86
N ARG A 61 -4.05 2.07 7.01
CA ARG A 61 -4.60 0.82 6.46
C ARG A 61 -6.09 0.65 6.77
N GLY A 62 -6.52 1.00 7.97
CA GLY A 62 -7.91 0.85 8.40
C GLY A 62 -8.89 1.78 7.72
N LEU A 63 -8.43 2.79 7.01
CA LEU A 63 -9.28 3.79 6.35
C LEU A 63 -9.32 3.67 4.83
N ILE A 64 -8.62 2.72 4.25
CA ILE A 64 -8.51 2.59 2.79
C ILE A 64 -9.91 2.49 2.16
N GLU A 65 -10.73 1.56 2.63
CA GLU A 65 -12.06 1.34 2.07
C GLU A 65 -12.94 2.57 2.25
N MET A 66 -12.84 3.20 3.43
CA MET A 66 -13.69 4.36 3.74
C MET A 66 -13.37 5.56 2.86
N LYS A 67 -12.10 5.72 2.50
CA LYS A 67 -11.67 6.90 1.75
C LYS A 67 -11.63 6.70 0.25
N LEU A 68 -11.36 5.49 -0.21
CA LEU A 68 -11.08 5.24 -1.62
C LEU A 68 -12.11 4.38 -2.35
N ALA A 69 -13.13 3.87 -1.65
CA ALA A 69 -14.20 3.14 -2.33
C ALA A 69 -14.90 4.06 -3.34
N PRO A 70 -15.37 3.52 -4.47
CA PRO A 70 -15.88 4.33 -5.58
C PRO A 70 -17.02 5.29 -5.26
N THR A 71 -17.77 5.04 -4.19
CA THR A 71 -18.88 5.90 -3.79
C THR A 71 -18.45 7.10 -2.96
N ASN A 72 -17.18 7.18 -2.60
CA ASN A 72 -16.63 8.23 -1.76
C ASN A 72 -15.86 9.24 -2.61
N ASP A 73 -15.49 10.36 -1.97
CA ASP A 73 -14.54 11.30 -2.58
C ASP A 73 -13.16 10.64 -2.48
N ASN A 74 -12.73 10.02 -3.56
CA ASN A 74 -11.58 9.14 -3.60
C ASN A 74 -10.33 9.83 -4.15
N GLU A 75 -10.09 11.06 -3.79
CA GLU A 75 -8.87 11.81 -4.18
C GLU A 75 -8.74 12.01 -5.70
N GLY A 76 -9.84 11.88 -6.44
CA GLY A 76 -9.82 12.03 -7.89
C GLY A 76 -9.23 10.84 -8.63
N LEU A 77 -9.13 9.68 -7.97
CA LEU A 77 -8.54 8.49 -8.58
C LEU A 77 -9.54 7.76 -9.47
N ASP A 78 -9.03 7.14 -10.53
CA ASP A 78 -9.82 6.23 -11.35
C ASP A 78 -9.18 4.84 -11.36
N ALA A 79 -9.83 3.89 -12.04
CA ALA A 79 -9.39 2.49 -12.04
C ALA A 79 -7.98 2.30 -12.61
N ASN A 80 -7.51 3.20 -13.44
CA ASN A 80 -6.22 3.07 -14.12
C ASN A 80 -5.11 3.92 -13.49
N THR A 81 -5.43 4.73 -12.49
CA THR A 81 -4.42 5.57 -11.82
C THR A 81 -3.31 4.68 -11.26
N PRO A 82 -2.03 4.97 -11.59
CA PRO A 82 -0.93 4.20 -11.01
C PRO A 82 -0.78 4.52 -9.52
N ILE A 83 -0.94 3.51 -8.69
CA ILE A 83 -0.89 3.67 -7.22
C ILE A 83 0.28 2.87 -6.66
N ILE A 84 1.05 3.52 -5.80
CA ILE A 84 2.07 2.85 -4.98
C ILE A 84 1.64 2.96 -3.53
N VAL A 85 1.65 1.84 -2.82
CA VAL A 85 1.40 1.82 -1.37
C VAL A 85 2.69 1.48 -0.65
N TYR A 86 2.86 2.02 0.56
CA TYR A 86 3.97 1.60 1.41
C TYR A 86 3.59 1.71 2.89
N CYS A 87 4.30 0.94 3.71
CA CYS A 87 4.23 1.02 5.16
C CYS A 87 5.67 1.00 5.70
N GLY A 88 5.86 0.58 6.94
CA GLY A 88 7.22 0.51 7.52
C GLY A 88 8.09 -0.54 6.85
N GLY A 89 7.56 -1.75 6.66
CA GLY A 89 8.32 -2.88 6.12
C GLY A 89 7.66 -3.63 4.98
N GLY A 90 6.37 -3.42 4.71
CA GLY A 90 5.70 -4.02 3.56
C GLY A 90 4.42 -4.81 3.86
N SER A 91 4.23 -5.28 5.09
CA SER A 91 3.07 -6.14 5.40
C SER A 91 1.73 -5.45 5.31
N ARG A 92 1.59 -4.31 5.98
CA ARG A 92 0.33 -3.53 5.94
C ARG A 92 0.03 -3.03 4.53
N ALA A 93 1.09 -2.65 3.81
CA ALA A 93 0.95 -2.18 2.44
C ALA A 93 0.48 -3.29 1.49
N SER A 94 0.94 -4.53 1.69
CA SER A 94 0.45 -5.66 0.89
C SER A 94 -1.04 -5.87 1.09
N LEU A 95 -1.51 -5.82 2.33
CA LEU A 95 -2.93 -5.96 2.64
C LEU A 95 -3.74 -4.80 2.05
N ALA A 96 -3.23 -3.58 2.18
CA ALA A 96 -3.88 -2.40 1.59
C ALA A 96 -3.95 -2.49 0.07
N GLY A 97 -2.87 -2.95 -0.56
CA GLY A 97 -2.82 -3.12 -2.01
C GLY A 97 -3.85 -4.14 -2.49
N LYS A 98 -3.99 -5.24 -1.77
CA LYS A 98 -5.01 -6.25 -2.08
C LYS A 98 -6.40 -5.63 -2.02
N THR A 99 -6.68 -4.86 -0.97
CA THR A 99 -7.98 -4.17 -0.83
C THR A 99 -8.22 -3.21 -2.00
N LEU A 100 -7.21 -2.46 -2.42
CA LEU A 100 -7.35 -1.55 -3.56
C LEU A 100 -7.68 -2.30 -4.84
N ILE A 101 -7.05 -3.45 -5.07
CA ILE A 101 -7.35 -4.30 -6.21
C ILE A 101 -8.81 -4.77 -6.15
N GLU A 102 -9.26 -5.20 -4.98
CA GLU A 102 -10.65 -5.62 -4.77
C GLU A 102 -11.65 -4.49 -5.02
N LEU A 103 -11.24 -3.24 -4.75
CA LEU A 103 -12.07 -2.07 -5.02
C LEU A 103 -12.13 -1.71 -6.52
N GLY A 104 -11.29 -2.33 -7.34
CA GLY A 104 -11.32 -2.12 -8.78
C GLY A 104 -10.12 -1.35 -9.36
N PHE A 105 -9.17 -0.94 -8.53
CA PHE A 105 -7.95 -0.29 -9.02
C PHE A 105 -7.06 -1.34 -9.68
N LYS A 106 -6.59 -1.04 -10.88
CA LYS A 106 -5.90 -2.04 -11.73
C LYS A 106 -4.39 -1.91 -11.74
N ASN A 107 -3.86 -0.83 -11.19
CA ASN A 107 -2.44 -0.52 -11.31
C ASN A 107 -1.87 -0.18 -9.94
N VAL A 108 -1.76 -1.21 -9.10
CA VAL A 108 -1.35 -1.07 -7.69
C VAL A 108 -0.07 -1.84 -7.46
N GLN A 109 0.92 -1.19 -6.87
CA GLN A 109 2.19 -1.81 -6.51
C GLN A 109 2.56 -1.47 -5.07
N ASN A 110 3.37 -2.33 -4.45
CA ASN A 110 3.87 -2.14 -3.10
C ASN A 110 5.35 -1.76 -3.17
N LEU A 111 5.73 -0.66 -2.53
CA LEU A 111 7.13 -0.22 -2.51
C LEU A 111 7.97 -1.22 -1.72
N GLU A 112 8.91 -1.87 -2.39
CA GLU A 112 9.74 -2.91 -1.80
C GLU A 112 10.58 -2.35 -0.64
N GLY A 113 10.53 -3.03 0.50
CA GLY A 113 11.22 -2.60 1.70
C GLY A 113 10.51 -1.51 2.49
N GLY A 114 9.44 -0.92 1.95
CA GLY A 114 8.67 0.12 2.63
C GLY A 114 9.48 1.36 2.95
N PHE A 115 9.05 2.08 3.99
CA PHE A 115 9.74 3.31 4.39
C PHE A 115 11.18 3.06 4.82
N ARG A 116 11.44 1.95 5.49
CA ARG A 116 12.81 1.60 5.90
C ARG A 116 13.72 1.43 4.69
N GLY A 117 13.25 0.70 3.69
CA GLY A 117 14.00 0.53 2.44
C GLY A 117 14.23 1.84 1.72
N TRP A 118 13.23 2.71 1.72
CA TRP A 118 13.35 4.03 1.11
C TRP A 118 14.41 4.88 1.82
N LYS A 119 14.43 4.86 3.15
CA LYS A 119 15.42 5.60 3.93
C LYS A 119 16.84 5.14 3.62
N GLU A 120 17.06 3.85 3.53
CA GLU A 120 18.37 3.30 3.17
C GLU A 120 18.77 3.69 1.76
N PHE A 121 17.82 3.60 0.83
CA PHE A 121 18.06 3.95 -0.57
C PHE A 121 18.37 5.43 -0.77
N SER A 122 17.68 6.29 -0.04
CA SER A 122 17.75 7.74 -0.25
C SER A 122 18.87 8.44 0.53
N VAL A 123 19.65 7.71 1.31
CA VAL A 123 20.80 8.26 2.05
C VAL A 123 21.96 8.63 1.14
#